data_c38491c5b01273082c354e2c519b3adf
#
_entry.id   c38491c5b01273082c354e2c519b3adf
#
_cell.length_a   1.000
_cell.length_b   1.000
_cell.length_c   1.000
_cell.angle_alpha   90.00
_cell.angle_beta   90.00
_cell.angle_gamma   90.00
#
_symmetry.space_group_name_H-M   'P 1'
#
loop_
_entity.id
_entity.type
_entity.pdbx_description
1 polymer ?
#
loop_
_entity_poly.entity_id
_entity_poly.type
_entity_poly.pdbx_seq_one_letter_code
_entity_poly.pdbx_strand_id
1 'polypeptide(L)'
;MLLEAQCAELGWSLHVMHAEYLDNKSWHEGSLYTLNPEEIVANLIFAQGRLCSWCEGGSVNLLMKAASLDFLAARNPFGDRQDVVRRYFEAQCTILNEVASDLLASIHQVTSPRLRENIAEVCSDLYIQEYYPRVKEEFLVLLAKAMGHEVIANIAKVFVQKHYDYRAGWPDLTIIEPKGVSFIEVKTTDRFHASQLRFAREVAAPLGLACSVVQLKPM
;
A
#
# COMPACT_ATOMS: atom_id res chain seq x y z
N MET A 1 6.46 -21.09 14.64
CA MET A 1 7.35 -21.12 13.45
C MET A 1 8.25 -19.90 13.53
N LEU A 2 9.55 -20.01 13.24
CA LEU A 2 10.48 -18.88 13.20
C LEU A 2 10.19 -18.01 11.97
N LEU A 3 10.59 -16.74 11.97
CA LEU A 3 10.36 -15.79 10.87
C LEU A 3 10.96 -16.32 9.56
N GLU A 4 12.19 -16.86 9.61
CA GLU A 4 12.86 -17.45 8.44
C GLU A 4 12.05 -18.58 7.81
N ALA A 5 11.44 -19.43 8.63
CA ALA A 5 10.62 -20.54 8.12
C ALA A 5 9.30 -20.03 7.50
N GLN A 6 8.72 -18.97 8.03
CA GLN A 6 7.56 -18.32 7.44
C GLN A 6 7.90 -17.64 6.10
N CYS A 7 9.03 -16.95 6.01
CA CYS A 7 9.51 -16.35 4.76
C CYS A 7 9.75 -17.42 3.69
N ALA A 8 10.40 -18.54 4.06
CA ALA A 8 10.65 -19.65 3.15
C ALA A 8 9.34 -20.29 2.64
N GLU A 9 8.35 -20.48 3.51
CA GLU A 9 7.02 -20.98 3.12
C GLU A 9 6.31 -20.06 2.11
N LEU A 10 6.45 -18.74 2.30
CA LEU A 10 5.84 -17.73 1.42
C LEU A 10 6.65 -17.46 0.14
N GLY A 11 7.87 -17.96 0.03
CA GLY A 11 8.80 -17.63 -1.05
C GLY A 11 9.31 -16.19 -0.99
N TRP A 12 9.23 -15.54 0.18
CA TRP A 12 9.69 -14.16 0.39
C TRP A 12 11.14 -14.15 0.88
N SER A 13 11.96 -13.28 0.28
CA SER A 13 13.34 -13.08 0.76
C SER A 13 13.35 -12.37 2.11
N LEU A 14 14.27 -12.78 2.99
CA LEU A 14 14.51 -12.16 4.27
C LEU A 14 15.85 -11.45 4.23
N HIS A 15 15.85 -10.14 4.48
CA HIS A 15 17.04 -9.30 4.59
C HIS A 15 17.20 -8.82 6.02
N VAL A 16 18.43 -8.79 6.52
CA VAL A 16 18.72 -8.23 7.84
C VAL A 16 19.34 -6.85 7.64
N MET A 17 18.77 -5.85 8.33
CA MET A 17 19.35 -4.51 8.46
C MET A 17 19.67 -4.23 9.91
N HIS A 18 20.66 -3.39 10.16
CA HIS A 18 21.08 -3.00 11.50
C HIS A 18 20.90 -1.50 11.71
N ALA A 19 20.40 -1.12 12.87
CA ALA A 19 20.27 0.27 13.30
C ALA A 19 20.58 0.41 14.80
N GLU A 20 20.84 1.63 15.24
CA GLU A 20 21.04 1.93 16.66
C GLU A 20 19.74 1.69 17.43
N TYR A 21 19.86 0.98 18.56
CA TYR A 21 18.76 0.69 19.46
C TYR A 21 19.18 1.05 20.88
N LEU A 22 18.48 2.00 21.50
CA LEU A 22 18.81 2.53 22.80
C LEU A 22 18.05 1.77 23.91
N ASP A 23 18.56 1.87 25.14
CA ASP A 23 18.01 1.22 26.33
C ASP A 23 16.54 1.57 26.63
N ASN A 24 16.05 2.71 26.14
CA ASN A 24 14.64 3.10 26.22
C ASN A 24 13.75 2.39 25.21
N LYS A 25 14.24 1.38 24.51
CA LYS A 25 13.56 0.62 23.44
C LYS A 25 13.18 1.45 22.22
N SER A 26 13.97 2.46 21.91
CA SER A 26 13.79 3.30 20.73
C SER A 26 14.85 3.03 19.66
N TRP A 27 14.44 3.16 18.40
CA TRP A 27 15.31 3.04 17.24
C TRP A 27 15.83 4.42 16.82
N HIS A 28 17.08 4.48 16.38
CA HIS A 28 17.74 5.70 15.93
C HIS A 28 18.50 5.47 14.61
N GLU A 29 18.58 6.50 13.81
CA GLU A 29 19.39 6.56 12.60
C GLU A 29 20.23 7.86 12.63
N GLY A 30 21.23 7.92 13.50
CA GLY A 30 22.11 9.08 13.64
C GLY A 30 21.38 10.42 13.95
N SER A 31 20.08 10.37 14.27
CA SER A 31 19.22 11.52 14.54
C SER A 31 18.95 11.65 16.03
N LEU A 32 18.60 12.86 16.47
CA LEU A 32 18.19 13.14 17.85
C LEU A 32 16.78 12.64 18.18
N TYR A 33 16.07 12.07 17.16
CA TYR A 33 14.67 11.68 17.27
C TYR A 33 14.51 10.17 17.27
N THR A 34 13.55 9.71 18.05
CA THR A 34 13.09 8.32 18.06
C THR A 34 12.29 8.06 16.78
N LEU A 35 12.61 7.00 16.07
CA LEU A 35 11.94 6.57 14.86
C LEU A 35 11.26 5.20 15.06
N ASN A 36 10.22 4.94 14.30
CA ASN A 36 9.63 3.59 14.20
C ASN A 36 10.52 2.70 13.30
N PRO A 37 10.49 1.37 13.48
CA PRO A 37 11.27 0.44 12.65
C PRO A 37 11.05 0.65 11.14
N GLU A 38 9.80 0.86 10.75
CA GLU A 38 9.39 1.08 9.35
C GLU A 38 9.98 2.37 8.79
N GLU A 39 10.05 3.40 9.60
CA GLU A 39 10.61 4.71 9.24
C GLU A 39 12.13 4.63 9.02
N ILE A 40 12.84 3.88 9.87
CA ILE A 40 14.27 3.60 9.70
C ILE A 40 14.52 2.86 8.39
N VAL A 41 13.77 1.78 8.15
CA VAL A 41 13.93 1.00 6.92
C VAL A 41 13.60 1.86 5.69
N ALA A 42 12.57 2.70 5.76
CA ALA A 42 12.22 3.63 4.69
C ALA A 42 13.35 4.63 4.41
N ASN A 43 13.96 5.20 5.45
CA ASN A 43 15.09 6.14 5.33
C ASN A 43 16.33 5.46 4.72
N LEU A 44 16.65 4.23 5.14
CA LEU A 44 17.75 3.46 4.58
C LEU A 44 17.53 3.13 3.09
N ILE A 45 16.29 2.84 2.70
CA ILE A 45 15.92 2.62 1.28
C ILE A 45 16.03 3.93 0.50
N PHE A 46 15.56 5.03 1.07
CA PHE A 46 15.64 6.33 0.45
C PHE A 46 17.10 6.80 0.25
N ALA A 47 17.97 6.55 1.24
CA ALA A 47 19.41 6.82 1.13
C ALA A 47 20.09 6.04 -0.02
N GLN A 48 19.51 4.91 -0.45
CA GLN A 48 19.94 4.16 -1.62
C GLN A 48 19.41 4.72 -2.94
N GLY A 49 18.71 5.86 -2.93
CA GLY A 49 18.11 6.49 -4.10
C GLY A 49 16.82 5.83 -4.60
N ARG A 50 16.18 4.99 -3.78
CA ARG A 50 14.92 4.31 -4.11
C ARG A 50 13.74 5.07 -3.53
N LEU A 51 12.63 5.11 -4.27
CA LEU A 51 11.41 5.78 -3.82
C LEU A 51 10.54 4.79 -3.07
N CYS A 52 10.14 5.14 -1.86
CA CYS A 52 9.24 4.34 -1.05
C CYS A 52 8.19 5.19 -0.34
N SER A 53 7.09 4.55 0.05
CA SER A 53 6.06 5.10 0.91
C SER A 53 5.77 4.10 2.02
N TRP A 54 5.70 4.58 3.26
CA TRP A 54 5.35 3.80 4.42
C TRP A 54 3.91 4.14 4.86
N CYS A 55 2.96 3.25 4.62
CA CYS A 55 1.55 3.48 4.93
C CYS A 55 0.69 2.20 4.87
N GLU A 56 1.27 1.01 5.10
CA GLU A 56 0.53 -0.27 5.19
C GLU A 56 -0.50 -0.47 4.05
N GLY A 57 -0.06 -0.34 2.80
CA GLY A 57 -0.95 -0.46 1.63
C GLY A 57 -1.81 0.77 1.32
N GLY A 58 -1.76 1.83 2.14
CA GLY A 58 -2.53 3.06 1.91
C GLY A 58 -2.29 3.69 0.54
N SER A 59 -1.05 3.66 0.03
CA SER A 59 -0.73 4.15 -1.32
C SER A 59 -1.49 3.38 -2.40
N VAL A 60 -1.59 2.06 -2.28
CA VAL A 60 -2.31 1.21 -3.24
C VAL A 60 -3.82 1.45 -3.15
N ASN A 61 -4.36 1.54 -1.93
CA ASN A 61 -5.77 1.82 -1.68
C ASN A 61 -6.19 3.19 -2.25
N LEU A 62 -5.39 4.24 -2.03
CA LEU A 62 -5.65 5.56 -2.59
C LEU A 62 -5.51 5.56 -4.13
N LEU A 63 -4.59 4.77 -4.67
CA LEU A 63 -4.44 4.64 -6.12
C LEU A 63 -5.64 3.93 -6.77
N MET A 64 -6.15 2.84 -6.19
CA MET A 64 -7.38 2.18 -6.65
C MET A 64 -8.58 3.13 -6.61
N LYS A 65 -8.71 3.90 -5.53
CA LYS A 65 -9.73 4.94 -5.39
C LYS A 65 -9.61 5.99 -6.49
N ALA A 66 -8.44 6.56 -6.71
CA ALA A 66 -8.22 7.57 -7.75
C ALA A 66 -8.51 7.02 -9.17
N ALA A 67 -8.13 5.77 -9.44
CA ALA A 67 -8.35 5.13 -10.73
C ALA A 67 -9.84 4.89 -11.03
N SER A 68 -10.67 4.74 -10.00
CA SER A 68 -12.12 4.51 -10.14
C SER A 68 -12.98 5.71 -9.70
N LEU A 69 -12.37 6.84 -9.35
CA LEU A 69 -13.03 7.96 -8.67
C LEU A 69 -14.27 8.50 -9.44
N ASP A 70 -14.16 8.67 -10.74
CA ASP A 70 -15.27 9.18 -11.56
C ASP A 70 -16.44 8.19 -11.61
N PHE A 71 -16.15 6.91 -11.73
CA PHE A 71 -17.15 5.86 -11.71
C PHE A 71 -17.85 5.82 -10.33
N LEU A 72 -17.09 5.87 -9.26
CA LEU A 72 -17.60 5.87 -7.89
C LEU A 72 -18.47 7.12 -7.63
N ALA A 73 -18.02 8.30 -8.07
CA ALA A 73 -18.75 9.55 -7.88
C ALA A 73 -20.07 9.57 -8.65
N ALA A 74 -20.09 9.07 -9.89
CA ALA A 74 -21.30 9.00 -10.70
C ALA A 74 -22.36 8.07 -10.13
N ARG A 75 -21.99 7.14 -9.25
CA ARG A 75 -22.89 6.13 -8.64
C ARG A 75 -23.01 6.27 -7.13
N ASN A 76 -22.44 7.33 -6.54
CA ASN A 76 -22.54 7.54 -5.12
C ASN A 76 -23.99 7.83 -4.71
N PRO A 77 -24.62 7.01 -3.87
CA PRO A 77 -26.01 7.23 -3.43
C PRO A 77 -26.16 8.47 -2.52
N PHE A 78 -25.06 8.98 -2.00
CA PHE A 78 -25.02 10.17 -1.15
C PHE A 78 -24.82 11.48 -1.94
N GLY A 79 -24.63 11.39 -3.28
CA GLY A 79 -24.61 12.53 -4.20
C GLY A 79 -23.39 13.45 -4.11
N ASP A 80 -22.46 13.22 -3.18
CA ASP A 80 -21.30 14.07 -2.94
C ASP A 80 -20.01 13.35 -3.38
N ARG A 81 -19.26 14.01 -4.29
CA ARG A 81 -17.95 13.54 -4.75
C ARG A 81 -16.89 13.54 -3.63
N GLN A 82 -16.96 14.50 -2.71
CA GLN A 82 -16.07 14.57 -1.56
C GLN A 82 -16.30 13.40 -0.60
N ASP A 83 -17.54 12.95 -0.42
CA ASP A 83 -17.83 11.72 0.31
C ASP A 83 -17.12 10.52 -0.31
N VAL A 84 -17.09 10.42 -1.64
CA VAL A 84 -16.37 9.35 -2.34
C VAL A 84 -14.86 9.41 -2.08
N VAL A 85 -14.27 10.59 -2.08
CA VAL A 85 -12.84 10.77 -1.77
C VAL A 85 -12.52 10.27 -0.35
N ARG A 86 -13.36 10.53 0.63
CA ARG A 86 -13.13 10.20 2.05
C ARG A 86 -13.50 8.78 2.42
N ARG A 87 -14.55 8.22 1.81
CA ARG A 87 -15.03 6.87 2.13
C ARG A 87 -13.99 5.83 1.74
N TYR A 88 -13.78 4.83 2.61
CA TYR A 88 -12.88 3.72 2.30
C TYR A 88 -13.30 2.98 1.03
N PHE A 89 -12.32 2.54 0.25
CA PHE A 89 -12.55 1.83 -1.02
C PHE A 89 -13.38 0.56 -0.81
N GLU A 90 -13.14 -0.18 0.24
CA GLU A 90 -13.86 -1.41 0.62
C GLU A 90 -15.35 -1.14 0.88
N ALA A 91 -15.65 -0.02 1.55
CA ALA A 91 -17.04 0.37 1.79
C ALA A 91 -17.75 0.73 0.47
N GLN A 92 -17.05 1.36 -0.47
CA GLN A 92 -17.58 1.65 -1.80
C GLN A 92 -17.81 0.37 -2.61
N CYS A 93 -16.89 -0.59 -2.56
CA CYS A 93 -17.07 -1.91 -3.18
C CYS A 93 -18.31 -2.63 -2.63
N THR A 94 -18.56 -2.52 -1.32
CA THR A 94 -19.76 -3.10 -0.71
C THR A 94 -21.05 -2.45 -1.21
N ILE A 95 -21.09 -1.11 -1.29
CA ILE A 95 -22.25 -0.35 -1.79
C ILE A 95 -22.53 -0.65 -3.25
N LEU A 96 -21.48 -0.83 -4.04
CA LEU A 96 -21.55 -1.00 -5.50
C LEU A 96 -21.31 -2.45 -5.97
N ASN A 97 -21.55 -3.42 -5.11
CA ASN A 97 -21.26 -4.84 -5.39
C ASN A 97 -21.95 -5.36 -6.68
N GLU A 98 -23.17 -4.90 -6.98
CA GLU A 98 -23.92 -5.31 -8.18
C GLU A 98 -23.29 -4.81 -9.49
N VAL A 99 -22.46 -3.75 -9.44
CA VAL A 99 -21.78 -3.15 -10.61
C VAL A 99 -20.25 -3.29 -10.52
N ALA A 100 -19.81 -4.30 -9.82
CA ALA A 100 -18.38 -4.55 -9.58
C ALA A 100 -17.56 -4.71 -10.87
N SER A 101 -18.12 -5.35 -11.90
CA SER A 101 -17.47 -5.49 -13.21
C SER A 101 -17.26 -4.15 -13.91
N ASP A 102 -18.23 -3.23 -13.81
CA ASP A 102 -18.12 -1.91 -14.39
C ASP A 102 -17.10 -1.04 -13.64
N LEU A 103 -17.01 -1.21 -12.30
CA LEU A 103 -15.98 -0.57 -11.50
C LEU A 103 -14.59 -1.00 -11.95
N LEU A 104 -14.36 -2.30 -12.17
CA LEU A 104 -13.07 -2.80 -12.66
C LEU A 104 -12.78 -2.31 -14.08
N ALA A 105 -13.80 -2.29 -14.95
CA ALA A 105 -13.66 -1.74 -16.30
C ALA A 105 -13.27 -0.25 -16.28
N SER A 106 -13.80 0.54 -15.34
CA SER A 106 -13.47 1.95 -15.19
C SER A 106 -11.98 2.19 -14.87
N ILE A 107 -11.35 1.29 -14.10
CA ILE A 107 -9.92 1.35 -13.80
C ILE A 107 -9.07 1.15 -15.06
N HIS A 108 -9.50 0.25 -15.96
CA HIS A 108 -8.80 0.04 -17.24
C HIS A 108 -9.00 1.21 -18.21
N GLN A 109 -10.11 1.91 -18.13
CA GLN A 109 -10.50 2.96 -19.07
C GLN A 109 -10.03 4.35 -18.68
N VAL A 110 -9.67 4.59 -17.41
CA VAL A 110 -9.19 5.90 -16.97
C VAL A 110 -7.92 6.30 -17.72
N THR A 111 -7.93 7.47 -18.35
CA THR A 111 -6.74 7.97 -19.06
C THR A 111 -5.68 8.44 -18.06
N SER A 112 -4.40 8.39 -18.47
CA SER A 112 -3.31 8.84 -17.60
C SER A 112 -3.44 10.31 -17.13
N PRO A 113 -3.85 11.28 -17.99
CA PRO A 113 -4.14 12.62 -17.53
C PRO A 113 -5.25 12.67 -16.46
N ARG A 114 -6.36 11.94 -16.70
CA ARG A 114 -7.49 11.92 -15.78
C ARG A 114 -7.14 11.25 -14.45
N LEU A 115 -6.39 10.15 -14.50
CA LEU A 115 -5.89 9.49 -13.29
C LEU A 115 -5.02 10.45 -12.46
N ARG A 116 -4.18 11.26 -13.10
CA ARG A 116 -3.37 12.28 -12.42
C ARG A 116 -4.24 13.35 -11.74
N GLU A 117 -5.27 13.86 -12.42
CA GLU A 117 -6.24 14.80 -11.83
C GLU A 117 -6.94 14.20 -10.61
N ASN A 118 -7.39 12.95 -10.73
CA ASN A 118 -8.04 12.24 -9.64
C ASN A 118 -7.09 11.99 -8.45
N ILE A 119 -5.81 11.68 -8.71
CA ILE A 119 -4.78 11.56 -7.66
C ILE A 119 -4.61 12.90 -6.95
N ALA A 120 -4.49 14.00 -7.68
CA ALA A 120 -4.36 15.32 -7.10
C ALA A 120 -5.58 15.68 -6.22
N GLU A 121 -6.79 15.38 -6.70
CA GLU A 121 -8.03 15.59 -5.95
C GLU A 121 -8.04 14.77 -4.64
N VAL A 122 -7.71 13.48 -4.69
CA VAL A 122 -7.64 12.61 -3.50
C VAL A 122 -6.58 13.11 -2.52
N CYS A 123 -5.39 13.49 -2.99
CA CYS A 123 -4.29 13.94 -2.13
C CYS A 123 -4.51 15.35 -1.57
N SER A 124 -5.35 16.18 -2.18
CA SER A 124 -5.67 17.54 -1.67
C SER A 124 -6.70 17.55 -0.54
N ASP A 125 -7.43 16.46 -0.33
CA ASP A 125 -8.43 16.39 0.73
C ASP A 125 -7.77 16.31 2.12
N LEU A 126 -8.17 17.20 3.02
CA LEU A 126 -7.57 17.31 4.36
C LEU A 126 -7.73 16.05 5.21
N TYR A 127 -8.86 15.33 5.07
CA TYR A 127 -9.08 14.07 5.78
C TYR A 127 -8.10 13.00 5.29
N ILE A 128 -7.86 12.93 3.98
CA ILE A 128 -6.87 12.00 3.40
C ILE A 128 -5.46 12.36 3.87
N GLN A 129 -5.10 13.64 3.91
CA GLN A 129 -3.79 14.10 4.40
C GLN A 129 -3.58 13.77 5.88
N GLU A 130 -4.62 13.88 6.70
CA GLU A 130 -4.57 13.54 8.12
C GLU A 130 -4.43 12.01 8.31
N TYR A 131 -5.15 11.21 7.52
CA TYR A 131 -5.17 9.75 7.66
C TYR A 131 -3.95 9.06 7.03
N TYR A 132 -3.41 9.66 5.95
CA TYR A 132 -2.26 9.16 5.19
C TYR A 132 -1.18 10.24 5.03
N PRO A 133 -0.60 10.79 6.11
CA PRO A 133 0.28 11.97 6.06
C PRO A 133 1.57 11.73 5.26
N ARG A 134 1.94 10.47 5.07
CA ARG A 134 3.15 10.06 4.34
C ARG A 134 2.91 9.77 2.86
N VAL A 135 1.67 9.71 2.41
CA VAL A 135 1.36 9.52 1.00
C VAL A 135 1.40 10.87 0.29
N LYS A 136 2.25 10.98 -0.72
CA LYS A 136 2.42 12.19 -1.52
C LYS A 136 1.88 11.98 -2.94
N GLU A 137 1.33 13.05 -3.52
CA GLU A 137 0.79 13.04 -4.88
C GLU A 137 1.81 12.51 -5.89
N GLU A 138 3.04 13.05 -5.85
CA GLU A 138 4.11 12.67 -6.76
C GLU A 138 4.43 11.18 -6.67
N PHE A 139 4.42 10.62 -5.45
CA PHE A 139 4.62 9.19 -5.26
C PHE A 139 3.50 8.36 -5.90
N LEU A 140 2.23 8.75 -5.71
CA LEU A 140 1.08 8.05 -6.31
C LEU A 140 1.10 8.11 -7.84
N VAL A 141 1.50 9.25 -8.42
CA VAL A 141 1.64 9.38 -9.88
C VAL A 141 2.72 8.42 -10.43
N LEU A 142 3.85 8.33 -9.75
CA LEU A 142 4.92 7.40 -10.12
C LEU A 142 4.52 5.94 -9.88
N LEU A 143 3.82 5.65 -8.78
CA LEU A 143 3.28 4.34 -8.47
C LEU A 143 2.29 3.88 -9.54
N ALA A 144 1.36 4.76 -9.97
CA ALA A 144 0.41 4.49 -11.04
C ALA A 144 1.12 4.09 -12.34
N LYS A 145 2.19 4.81 -12.69
CA LYS A 145 3.00 4.52 -13.88
C LYS A 145 3.72 3.16 -13.75
N ALA A 146 4.28 2.87 -12.57
CA ALA A 146 5.04 1.64 -12.32
C ALA A 146 4.15 0.39 -12.27
N MET A 147 2.95 0.49 -11.70
CA MET A 147 2.00 -0.61 -11.63
C MET A 147 1.25 -0.85 -12.94
N GLY A 148 0.83 0.23 -13.62
CA GLY A 148 -0.07 0.15 -14.75
C GLY A 148 -1.50 -0.23 -14.37
N HIS A 149 -2.46 0.02 -15.27
CA HIS A 149 -3.90 -0.19 -15.01
C HIS A 149 -4.24 -1.67 -14.75
N GLU A 150 -3.56 -2.60 -15.40
CA GLU A 150 -3.77 -4.04 -15.25
C GLU A 150 -3.53 -4.51 -13.81
N VAL A 151 -2.40 -4.15 -13.22
CA VAL A 151 -2.08 -4.55 -11.84
C VAL A 151 -3.03 -3.88 -10.85
N ILE A 152 -3.35 -2.60 -11.05
CA ILE A 152 -4.30 -1.86 -10.21
C ILE A 152 -5.68 -2.54 -10.24
N ALA A 153 -6.18 -2.89 -11.43
CA ALA A 153 -7.47 -3.56 -11.61
C ALA A 153 -7.49 -4.97 -10.99
N ASN A 154 -6.40 -5.73 -11.14
CA ASN A 154 -6.28 -7.06 -10.55
C ASN A 154 -6.28 -7.02 -9.02
N ILE A 155 -5.62 -6.03 -8.42
CA ILE A 155 -5.70 -5.81 -6.97
C ILE A 155 -7.13 -5.40 -6.58
N ALA A 156 -7.74 -4.44 -7.27
CA ALA A 156 -9.11 -4.00 -7.00
C ALA A 156 -10.12 -5.16 -7.10
N LYS A 157 -9.92 -6.10 -8.02
CA LYS A 157 -10.75 -7.30 -8.16
C LYS A 157 -10.77 -8.16 -6.90
N VAL A 158 -9.64 -8.26 -6.19
CA VAL A 158 -9.58 -8.99 -4.92
C VAL A 158 -10.44 -8.29 -3.86
N PHE A 159 -10.38 -6.96 -3.76
CA PHE A 159 -11.22 -6.17 -2.85
C PHE A 159 -12.71 -6.29 -3.18
N VAL A 160 -13.07 -6.30 -4.45
CA VAL A 160 -14.46 -6.48 -4.89
C VAL A 160 -15.02 -7.85 -4.45
N GLN A 161 -14.19 -8.89 -4.38
CA GLN A 161 -14.62 -10.23 -4.00
C GLN A 161 -14.79 -10.41 -2.48
N LYS A 162 -13.94 -9.75 -1.68
CA LYS A 162 -13.88 -9.91 -0.22
C LYS A 162 -13.59 -8.56 0.45
N HIS A 163 -14.50 -7.64 0.36
CA HIS A 163 -14.34 -6.19 0.60
C HIS A 163 -13.43 -5.81 1.77
N TYR A 164 -13.65 -6.35 2.96
CA TYR A 164 -12.92 -5.96 4.18
C TYR A 164 -11.78 -6.90 4.57
N ASP A 165 -11.69 -8.09 3.96
CA ASP A 165 -10.71 -9.12 4.37
C ASP A 165 -9.26 -8.68 4.15
N TYR A 166 -9.02 -7.80 3.17
CA TYR A 166 -7.71 -7.34 2.77
C TYR A 166 -7.42 -5.89 3.13
N ARG A 167 -8.21 -5.31 4.05
CA ARG A 167 -7.93 -3.99 4.60
C ARG A 167 -6.66 -3.96 5.44
N ALA A 168 -6.37 -5.06 6.15
CA ALA A 168 -5.19 -5.22 6.99
C ALA A 168 -4.27 -6.31 6.43
N GLY A 169 -3.01 -6.22 6.79
CA GLY A 169 -2.00 -7.23 6.44
C GLY A 169 -1.17 -6.90 5.20
N TRP A 170 -1.35 -5.70 4.64
CA TRP A 170 -0.43 -5.18 3.64
C TRP A 170 0.95 -4.98 4.24
N PRO A 171 2.02 -5.20 3.47
CA PRO A 171 3.37 -4.84 3.90
C PRO A 171 3.51 -3.35 4.21
N ASP A 172 4.40 -3.03 5.12
CA ASP A 172 4.61 -1.68 5.64
C ASP A 172 5.01 -0.68 4.58
N LEU A 173 5.90 -1.08 3.66
CA LEU A 173 6.43 -0.21 2.61
C LEU A 173 6.01 -0.65 1.21
N THR A 174 5.66 0.35 0.40
CA THR A 174 5.51 0.23 -1.05
C THR A 174 6.69 0.94 -1.72
N ILE A 175 7.40 0.25 -2.62
CA ILE A 175 8.64 0.73 -3.23
C ILE A 175 8.50 0.74 -4.74
N ILE A 176 8.91 1.85 -5.36
CA ILE A 176 8.98 1.95 -6.82
C ILE A 176 10.37 1.51 -7.27
N GLU A 177 10.39 0.46 -8.05
CA GLU A 177 11.59 -0.13 -8.62
C GLU A 177 11.73 0.24 -10.10
N PRO A 178 12.94 0.13 -10.68
CA PRO A 178 13.12 0.36 -12.11
C PRO A 178 12.25 -0.52 -13.01
N LYS A 179 11.84 -1.70 -12.52
CA LYS A 179 11.07 -2.69 -13.27
C LYS A 179 9.67 -2.96 -12.70
N GLY A 180 9.12 -2.04 -11.92
CA GLY A 180 7.78 -2.20 -11.36
C GLY A 180 7.67 -1.76 -9.91
N VAL A 181 6.99 -2.53 -9.08
CA VAL A 181 6.72 -2.21 -7.68
C VAL A 181 7.06 -3.42 -6.81
N SER A 182 7.65 -3.17 -5.66
CA SER A 182 7.88 -4.18 -4.62
C SER A 182 7.31 -3.72 -3.29
N PHE A 183 7.09 -4.69 -2.40
CA PHE A 183 6.54 -4.47 -1.07
C PHE A 183 7.48 -5.06 -0.02
N ILE A 184 7.69 -4.32 1.06
CA ILE A 184 8.54 -4.78 2.17
C ILE A 184 7.74 -4.77 3.47
N GLU A 185 7.72 -5.92 4.11
CA GLU A 185 7.29 -6.07 5.49
C GLU A 185 8.49 -5.86 6.41
N VAL A 186 8.34 -5.03 7.44
CA VAL A 186 9.38 -4.76 8.44
C VAL A 186 9.09 -5.54 9.72
N LYS A 187 10.09 -6.26 10.20
CA LYS A 187 10.01 -7.04 11.44
C LYS A 187 11.18 -6.69 12.35
N THR A 188 10.94 -6.69 13.65
CA THR A 188 11.99 -6.60 14.66
C THR A 188 12.22 -7.96 15.31
N THR A 189 11.26 -8.46 16.06
CA THR A 189 11.35 -9.73 16.80
C THR A 189 10.18 -10.66 16.56
N ASP A 190 9.09 -10.14 16.01
CA ASP A 190 7.81 -10.83 15.88
C ASP A 190 7.69 -11.63 14.56
N ARG A 191 6.62 -12.38 14.48
CA ARG A 191 6.25 -13.23 13.35
C ARG A 191 5.21 -12.52 12.50
N PHE A 192 4.89 -13.09 11.35
CA PHE A 192 3.74 -12.64 10.58
C PHE A 192 2.45 -12.82 11.38
N HIS A 193 1.60 -11.80 11.34
CA HIS A 193 0.22 -11.87 11.82
C HIS A 193 -0.67 -12.64 10.83
N ALA A 194 -1.80 -13.13 11.30
CA ALA A 194 -2.74 -13.89 10.47
C ALA A 194 -3.21 -13.10 9.23
N SER A 195 -3.42 -11.79 9.36
CA SER A 195 -3.78 -10.89 8.25
C SER A 195 -2.67 -10.80 7.20
N GLN A 196 -1.40 -10.73 7.62
CA GLN A 196 -0.24 -10.68 6.73
C GLN A 196 -0.05 -12.00 5.97
N LEU A 197 -0.22 -13.12 6.66
CA LEU A 197 -0.20 -14.45 6.01
C LEU A 197 -1.34 -14.60 5.00
N ARG A 198 -2.53 -14.08 5.30
CA ARG A 198 -3.67 -14.07 4.39
C ARG A 198 -3.36 -13.22 3.16
N PHE A 199 -2.89 -11.98 3.34
CA PHE A 199 -2.47 -11.12 2.23
C PHE A 199 -1.43 -11.83 1.35
N ALA A 200 -0.41 -12.43 1.94
CA ALA A 200 0.66 -13.12 1.20
C ALA A 200 0.10 -14.25 0.32
N ARG A 201 -0.80 -15.08 0.86
CA ARG A 201 -1.34 -16.25 0.17
C ARG A 201 -2.47 -15.95 -0.80
N GLU A 202 -3.33 -14.98 -0.47
CA GLU A 202 -4.56 -14.73 -1.22
C GLU A 202 -4.48 -13.50 -2.13
N VAL A 203 -3.51 -12.62 -1.92
CA VAL A 203 -3.29 -11.41 -2.74
C VAL A 203 -1.94 -11.46 -3.43
N ALA A 204 -0.85 -11.46 -2.66
CA ALA A 204 0.48 -11.30 -3.23
C ALA A 204 0.88 -12.47 -4.15
N ALA A 205 0.73 -13.70 -3.71
CA ALA A 205 1.13 -14.88 -4.49
C ALA A 205 0.30 -15.04 -5.78
N PRO A 206 -1.07 -14.98 -5.76
CA PRO A 206 -1.86 -15.11 -6.99
C PRO A 206 -1.61 -13.98 -8.00
N LEU A 207 -1.29 -12.77 -7.54
CA LEU A 207 -1.03 -11.63 -8.39
C LEU A 207 0.45 -11.46 -8.77
N GLY A 208 1.34 -12.35 -8.27
CA GLY A 208 2.77 -12.26 -8.53
C GLY A 208 3.42 -10.99 -8.00
N LEU A 209 2.90 -10.41 -6.90
CA LEU A 209 3.46 -9.21 -6.32
C LEU A 209 4.82 -9.49 -5.69
N ALA A 210 5.83 -8.69 -6.03
CA ALA A 210 7.16 -8.81 -5.46
C ALA A 210 7.15 -8.37 -3.99
N CYS A 211 7.30 -9.32 -3.06
CA CYS A 211 7.32 -9.07 -1.63
C CYS A 211 8.59 -9.61 -0.99
N SER A 212 9.05 -8.90 0.04
CA SER A 212 10.20 -9.33 0.87
C SER A 212 10.02 -8.88 2.31
N VAL A 213 10.90 -9.34 3.19
CA VAL A 213 10.94 -8.98 4.60
C VAL A 213 12.27 -8.34 4.92
N VAL A 214 12.23 -7.25 5.66
CA VAL A 214 13.39 -6.68 6.33
C VAL A 214 13.27 -6.93 7.82
N GLN A 215 14.22 -7.68 8.39
CA GLN A 215 14.34 -7.79 9.83
C GLN A 215 15.33 -6.74 10.32
N LEU A 216 14.83 -5.77 11.08
CA LEU A 216 15.64 -4.74 11.71
C LEU A 216 16.18 -5.28 13.04
N LYS A 217 17.51 -5.27 13.19
CA LYS A 217 18.22 -5.74 14.40
C LYS A 217 19.05 -4.62 15.01
N PRO A 218 19.24 -4.63 16.34
CA PRO A 218 20.23 -3.77 16.99
C PRO A 218 21.64 -3.97 16.43
N MET A 219 22.39 -2.84 16.33
CA MET A 219 23.85 -2.91 16.08
C MET A 219 24.56 -3.41 17.32
#